data_088c7208731a43e86d3891d53bd437d5
#
_entry.id   088c7208731a43e86d3891d53bd437d5
#
_cell.length_a   1.000
_cell.length_b   1.000
_cell.length_c   1.000
_cell.angle_alpha   90.00
_cell.angle_beta   90.00
_cell.angle_gamma   90.00
#
_symmetry.space_group_name_H-M   'P 1'
#
loop_
_entity.id
_entity.type
_entity.pdbx_description
1 polymer ?
#
loop_
_entity_poly.entity_id
_entity_poly.type
_entity_poly.pdbx_seq_one_letter_code
_entity_poly.pdbx_strand_id
1 'polypeptide(L)'
;MSLAVLPPATARLSPPTVCSPGPRRCRILLAAAPLRRTPIRRRIAFVASVPDPAARPAEYTPWLIAGLGNPGNKYHGTRHNVGFEMVDRIARHEGITMNTIQSKSLLGVGSIGDVPLLLVKPQSYMNYSGEAIGPLAAYYQVPLRHILVIYDDMSLPNGVLRLQRKGGHGRHNGVQNVIERLDGSREFPRLSIGIGSPPGKMDTRAFLLQKFSSEERVQIDTALEQGVDAVRTLVLMGFSGSIERFNLVQKYKFHSV
;
A
#
# COMPACT_ATOMS: atom_id res chain seq x y z
N MET A 1 32.39 -44.35 32.93
CA MET A 1 31.42 -45.13 32.12
C MET A 1 31.01 -44.27 30.93
N SER A 2 31.63 -44.56 29.79
CA SER A 2 31.48 -43.78 28.54
C SER A 2 30.50 -44.51 27.65
N LEU A 3 29.46 -43.85 27.21
CA LEU A 3 28.50 -44.35 26.19
C LEU A 3 28.69 -43.56 24.90
N ALA A 4 29.29 -44.24 23.92
CA ALA A 4 29.43 -43.74 22.55
C ALA A 4 28.09 -43.88 21.80
N VAL A 5 27.68 -42.79 21.15
CA VAL A 5 26.54 -42.77 20.25
C VAL A 5 27.06 -42.79 18.79
N LEU A 6 26.64 -43.80 18.04
CA LEU A 6 26.90 -43.98 16.61
C LEU A 6 26.00 -43.07 15.73
N PRO A 7 26.50 -42.58 14.59
CA PRO A 7 25.69 -41.83 13.65
C PRO A 7 24.88 -42.73 12.68
N PRO A 8 23.73 -42.28 12.16
CA PRO A 8 22.95 -43.04 11.20
C PRO A 8 23.47 -42.95 9.76
N ALA A 9 23.32 -44.07 9.06
CA ALA A 9 23.75 -44.31 7.69
C ALA A 9 23.02 -43.45 6.65
N THR A 10 23.80 -42.87 5.73
CA THR A 10 23.32 -42.18 4.53
C THR A 10 22.99 -43.17 3.42
N ALA A 11 21.71 -43.30 3.04
CA ALA A 11 21.27 -44.02 1.85
C ALA A 11 21.45 -43.13 0.60
N ARG A 12 22.27 -43.55 -0.33
CA ARG A 12 22.41 -42.97 -1.68
C ARG A 12 21.34 -43.54 -2.57
N LEU A 13 20.48 -42.69 -3.15
CA LEU A 13 19.57 -43.02 -4.22
C LEU A 13 20.20 -42.62 -5.56
N SER A 14 20.30 -43.63 -6.47
CA SER A 14 20.78 -43.45 -7.85
C SER A 14 19.65 -42.93 -8.74
N PRO A 15 19.96 -42.13 -9.79
CA PRO A 15 18.93 -41.62 -10.72
C PRO A 15 18.50 -42.67 -11.75
N PRO A 16 17.25 -42.59 -12.25
CA PRO A 16 16.76 -43.50 -13.29
C PRO A 16 17.24 -43.08 -14.69
N THR A 17 17.60 -44.08 -15.48
CA THR A 17 18.06 -44.01 -16.86
C THR A 17 16.92 -43.60 -17.79
N VAL A 18 17.15 -42.58 -18.59
CA VAL A 18 16.22 -42.11 -19.66
C VAL A 18 16.41 -42.93 -20.90
N CYS A 19 15.35 -43.63 -21.32
CA CYS A 19 15.29 -44.32 -22.61
C CYS A 19 14.58 -43.44 -23.66
N SER A 20 15.25 -43.13 -24.79
CA SER A 20 14.67 -42.38 -25.89
C SER A 20 14.04 -43.32 -26.90
N PRO A 21 12.86 -43.02 -27.48
CA PRO A 21 12.31 -43.72 -28.62
C PRO A 21 12.54 -42.91 -29.92
N GLY A 22 13.11 -43.59 -30.93
CA GLY A 22 13.32 -43.09 -32.31
C GLY A 22 12.04 -43.03 -33.16
N PRO A 23 12.10 -42.42 -34.34
CA PRO A 23 10.92 -42.04 -35.14
C PRO A 23 10.38 -43.18 -35.99
N ARG A 24 9.09 -43.53 -35.81
CA ARG A 24 8.36 -44.40 -36.78
C ARG A 24 7.61 -43.51 -37.76
N ARG A 25 8.02 -43.63 -39.05
CA ARG A 25 7.29 -43.13 -40.22
C ARG A 25 6.05 -44.00 -40.47
N CYS A 26 4.88 -43.39 -40.42
CA CYS A 26 3.64 -44.00 -40.88
C CYS A 26 3.20 -43.31 -42.18
N ARG A 27 3.21 -44.05 -43.32
CA ARG A 27 2.61 -43.64 -44.58
C ARG A 27 1.12 -43.96 -44.50
N ILE A 28 0.26 -42.99 -44.75
CA ILE A 28 -1.17 -43.22 -45.00
C ILE A 28 -1.53 -42.75 -46.40
N LEU A 29 -2.12 -43.67 -47.13
CA LEU A 29 -2.59 -43.51 -48.51
C LEU A 29 -3.78 -42.56 -48.61
N LEU A 30 -3.76 -41.71 -49.64
CA LEU A 30 -4.89 -40.88 -50.05
C LEU A 30 -5.98 -41.73 -50.68
N ALA A 31 -7.20 -41.60 -50.21
CA ALA A 31 -8.41 -41.96 -50.93
C ALA A 31 -9.23 -40.68 -51.21
N ALA A 32 -9.46 -40.39 -52.50
CA ALA A 32 -10.27 -39.27 -52.94
C ALA A 32 -11.77 -39.61 -52.87
N ALA A 33 -12.60 -38.70 -52.33
CA ALA A 33 -14.05 -38.73 -52.43
C ALA A 33 -14.62 -37.37 -52.83
N PRO A 34 -15.76 -37.28 -53.49
CA PRO A 34 -16.14 -36.15 -54.35
C PRO A 34 -16.77 -34.96 -53.60
N LEU A 35 -16.51 -33.79 -54.15
CA LEU A 35 -17.05 -32.48 -53.75
C LEU A 35 -18.58 -32.39 -53.79
N ARG A 36 -19.22 -32.20 -52.66
CA ARG A 36 -20.57 -31.61 -52.55
C ARG A 36 -20.46 -30.12 -52.27
N ARG A 37 -20.97 -29.32 -53.20
CA ARG A 37 -21.12 -27.86 -53.04
C ARG A 37 -22.19 -27.55 -51.96
N THR A 38 -21.82 -26.87 -50.88
CA THR A 38 -22.75 -26.27 -49.93
C THR A 38 -22.69 -24.75 -50.05
N PRO A 39 -23.80 -24.03 -49.76
CA PRO A 39 -23.94 -22.60 -50.06
C PRO A 39 -23.08 -21.73 -49.11
N ILE A 40 -22.57 -20.67 -49.71
CA ILE A 40 -21.76 -19.63 -49.04
C ILE A 40 -22.60 -18.92 -47.99
N ARG A 41 -22.43 -19.27 -46.71
CA ARG A 41 -22.82 -18.40 -45.59
C ARG A 41 -21.77 -17.29 -45.48
N ARG A 42 -22.21 -16.04 -45.71
CA ARG A 42 -21.44 -14.83 -45.38
C ARG A 42 -21.02 -14.92 -43.92
N ARG A 43 -19.77 -15.26 -43.64
CA ARG A 43 -19.15 -15.02 -42.32
C ARG A 43 -18.93 -13.53 -42.20
N ILE A 44 -19.67 -12.88 -41.30
CA ILE A 44 -19.29 -11.59 -40.75
C ILE A 44 -17.96 -11.84 -40.03
N ALA A 45 -16.87 -11.38 -40.63
CA ALA A 45 -15.57 -11.37 -39.99
C ALA A 45 -15.67 -10.33 -38.85
N PHE A 46 -15.79 -10.81 -37.63
CA PHE A 46 -15.40 -9.99 -36.46
C PHE A 46 -13.89 -9.77 -36.64
N VAL A 47 -13.52 -8.60 -37.11
CA VAL A 47 -12.16 -8.10 -37.02
C VAL A 47 -11.96 -7.83 -35.52
N ALA A 48 -11.45 -8.85 -34.82
CA ALA A 48 -10.85 -8.61 -33.52
C ALA A 48 -9.66 -7.69 -33.79
N SER A 49 -9.76 -6.42 -33.40
CA SER A 49 -8.65 -5.49 -33.43
C SER A 49 -7.54 -6.11 -32.58
N VAL A 50 -6.49 -6.59 -33.23
CA VAL A 50 -5.26 -7.00 -32.57
C VAL A 50 -4.77 -5.76 -31.83
N PRO A 51 -4.57 -5.80 -30.49
CA PRO A 51 -4.00 -4.67 -29.79
C PRO A 51 -2.64 -4.34 -30.40
N ASP A 52 -2.42 -3.05 -30.66
CA ASP A 52 -1.17 -2.54 -31.21
C ASP A 52 0.00 -2.99 -30.32
N PRO A 53 0.97 -3.80 -30.79
CA PRO A 53 2.11 -4.24 -29.99
C PRO A 53 3.05 -3.08 -29.58
N ALA A 54 2.83 -1.87 -30.09
CA ALA A 54 3.55 -0.66 -29.70
C ALA A 54 2.90 0.12 -28.54
N ALA A 55 1.68 -0.20 -28.13
CA ALA A 55 1.12 0.31 -26.89
C ALA A 55 1.85 -0.36 -25.72
N ARG A 56 2.96 0.26 -25.27
CA ARG A 56 3.55 -0.10 -23.97
C ARG A 56 2.42 -0.01 -22.95
N PRO A 57 2.17 -1.07 -22.15
CA PRO A 57 1.22 -0.94 -21.05
C PRO A 57 1.67 0.29 -20.27
N ALA A 58 0.74 1.21 -19.98
CA ALA A 58 1.04 2.36 -19.15
C ALA A 58 1.61 1.79 -17.85
N GLU A 59 2.91 1.98 -17.64
CA GLU A 59 3.65 1.44 -16.51
C GLU A 59 3.23 2.26 -15.30
N TYR A 60 2.04 1.93 -14.76
CA TYR A 60 1.51 2.58 -13.58
C TYR A 60 2.39 2.21 -12.40
N THR A 61 3.29 3.10 -12.05
CA THR A 61 4.09 2.98 -10.84
C THR A 61 3.15 2.98 -9.63
N PRO A 62 3.13 1.94 -8.81
CA PRO A 62 2.18 1.86 -7.70
C PRO A 62 2.43 2.97 -6.68
N TRP A 63 1.36 3.38 -6.00
CA TRP A 63 1.48 4.16 -4.78
C TRP A 63 1.63 3.25 -3.57
N LEU A 64 2.49 3.63 -2.63
CA LEU A 64 2.59 3.03 -1.32
C LEU A 64 2.03 4.01 -0.29
N ILE A 65 0.89 3.68 0.32
CA ILE A 65 0.26 4.50 1.35
C ILE A 65 0.43 3.82 2.70
N ALA A 66 1.29 4.37 3.54
CA ALA A 66 1.62 3.85 4.84
C ALA A 66 1.01 4.69 5.96
N GLY A 67 0.13 4.09 6.75
CA GLY A 67 -0.33 4.66 8.00
C GLY A 67 0.60 4.28 9.14
N LEU A 68 1.00 5.25 9.96
CA LEU A 68 1.82 4.99 11.13
C LEU A 68 0.96 4.71 12.36
N GLY A 69 1.41 3.77 13.19
CA GLY A 69 0.74 3.37 14.42
C GLY A 69 1.49 2.26 15.15
N ASN A 70 1.05 1.96 16.35
CA ASN A 70 1.57 0.85 17.15
C ASN A 70 0.67 -0.38 16.98
N PRO A 71 1.23 -1.59 16.81
CA PRO A 71 0.45 -2.81 16.69
C PRO A 71 -0.16 -3.25 18.03
N GLY A 72 -1.29 -3.95 17.96
CA GLY A 72 -1.96 -4.58 19.08
C GLY A 72 -3.17 -3.79 19.60
N ASN A 73 -4.13 -4.54 20.17
CA ASN A 73 -5.45 -4.02 20.58
C ASN A 73 -5.39 -2.92 21.63
N LYS A 74 -4.34 -2.90 22.47
CA LYS A 74 -4.18 -1.87 23.52
C LYS A 74 -3.97 -0.45 22.96
N TYR A 75 -3.50 -0.34 21.72
CA TYR A 75 -3.28 0.93 21.04
C TYR A 75 -4.42 1.33 20.11
N HIS A 76 -5.41 0.45 19.94
CA HIS A 76 -6.55 0.72 19.06
C HIS A 76 -7.35 1.93 19.53
N GLY A 77 -7.59 2.87 18.63
CA GLY A 77 -8.34 4.10 18.90
C GLY A 77 -7.56 5.16 19.68
N THR A 78 -6.26 4.98 19.92
CA THR A 78 -5.41 6.01 20.51
C THR A 78 -5.03 7.07 19.48
N ARG A 79 -4.69 8.28 19.95
CA ARG A 79 -4.29 9.42 19.09
C ARG A 79 -3.13 9.05 18.17
N HIS A 80 -2.15 8.32 18.70
CA HIS A 80 -0.95 7.90 17.94
C HIS A 80 -1.24 6.83 16.87
N ASN A 81 -2.42 6.23 16.88
CA ASN A 81 -2.83 5.22 15.91
C ASN A 81 -3.79 5.77 14.83
N VAL A 82 -4.02 7.07 14.76
CA VAL A 82 -4.93 7.66 13.76
C VAL A 82 -4.46 7.40 12.32
N GLY A 83 -3.15 7.21 12.10
CA GLY A 83 -2.61 6.80 10.80
C GLY A 83 -3.10 5.42 10.37
N PHE A 84 -3.19 4.45 11.28
CA PHE A 84 -3.78 3.13 11.02
C PHE A 84 -5.27 3.24 10.69
N GLU A 85 -5.99 4.05 11.44
CA GLU A 85 -7.43 4.27 11.21
C GLU A 85 -7.68 4.88 9.82
N MET A 86 -6.81 5.80 9.38
CA MET A 86 -6.90 6.39 8.05
C MET A 86 -6.71 5.32 6.95
N VAL A 87 -5.72 4.44 7.08
CA VAL A 87 -5.51 3.33 6.14
C VAL A 87 -6.72 2.38 6.14
N ASP A 88 -7.28 2.05 7.29
CA ASP A 88 -8.48 1.22 7.39
C ASP A 88 -9.70 1.89 6.75
N ARG A 89 -9.80 3.23 6.83
CA ARG A 89 -10.87 4.00 6.18
C ARG A 89 -10.72 3.98 4.66
N ILE A 90 -9.51 4.21 4.15
CA ILE A 90 -9.20 4.10 2.71
C ILE A 90 -9.50 2.68 2.23
N ALA A 91 -9.03 1.64 2.94
CA ALA A 91 -9.24 0.25 2.57
C ALA A 91 -10.74 -0.09 2.43
N ARG A 92 -11.57 0.35 3.39
CA ARG A 92 -13.03 0.16 3.32
C ARG A 92 -13.68 0.89 2.17
N HIS A 93 -13.27 2.13 1.91
CA HIS A 93 -13.84 2.96 0.85
C HIS A 93 -13.52 2.41 -0.54
N GLU A 94 -12.30 1.93 -0.75
CA GLU A 94 -11.85 1.38 -2.02
C GLU A 94 -12.09 -0.14 -2.15
N GLY A 95 -12.70 -0.79 -1.16
CA GLY A 95 -12.95 -2.24 -1.18
C GLY A 95 -11.69 -3.10 -1.11
N ILE A 96 -10.58 -2.56 -0.55
CA ILE A 96 -9.30 -3.24 -0.46
C ILE A 96 -9.23 -4.06 0.83
N THR A 97 -8.95 -5.35 0.70
CA THR A 97 -8.81 -6.24 1.85
C THR A 97 -7.38 -6.21 2.39
N MET A 98 -7.23 -5.92 3.69
CA MET A 98 -5.95 -5.95 4.40
C MET A 98 -5.68 -7.36 4.93
N ASN A 99 -5.04 -8.24 4.15
CA ASN A 99 -4.91 -9.67 4.47
C ASN A 99 -3.52 -10.26 4.24
N THR A 100 -2.56 -9.49 3.75
CA THR A 100 -1.21 -9.99 3.42
C THR A 100 -0.21 -9.50 4.46
N ILE A 101 0.67 -10.38 4.93
CA ILE A 101 1.76 -10.01 5.85
C ILE A 101 3.08 -10.10 5.08
N GLN A 102 3.78 -8.97 4.96
CA GLN A 102 5.09 -8.88 4.31
C GLN A 102 5.92 -7.78 4.98
N SER A 103 7.24 -7.97 5.09
CA SER A 103 8.18 -6.98 5.65
C SER A 103 7.69 -6.36 6.97
N LYS A 104 7.24 -7.18 7.91
CA LYS A 104 6.69 -6.73 9.20
C LYS A 104 5.51 -5.75 9.04
N SER A 105 4.72 -5.88 7.98
CA SER A 105 3.55 -5.04 7.72
C SER A 105 2.33 -5.87 7.36
N LEU A 106 1.16 -5.36 7.73
CA LEU A 106 -0.11 -5.81 7.17
C LEU A 106 -0.39 -4.99 5.91
N LEU A 107 -0.61 -5.68 4.79
CA LEU A 107 -0.78 -5.09 3.47
C LEU A 107 -2.17 -5.34 2.91
N GLY A 108 -2.66 -4.36 2.16
CA GLY A 108 -3.75 -4.49 1.21
C GLY A 108 -3.28 -4.08 -0.18
N VAL A 109 -3.57 -4.89 -1.18
CA VAL A 109 -3.26 -4.61 -2.59
C VAL A 109 -4.55 -4.30 -3.33
N GLY A 110 -4.58 -3.21 -4.06
CA GLY A 110 -5.75 -2.78 -4.81
C GLY A 110 -5.44 -1.63 -5.76
N SER A 111 -6.43 -0.81 -6.07
CA SER A 111 -6.27 0.37 -6.93
C SER A 111 -7.23 1.48 -6.52
N ILE A 112 -6.90 2.72 -6.89
CA ILE A 112 -7.82 3.86 -6.90
C ILE A 112 -8.00 4.25 -8.36
N GLY A 113 -9.21 4.01 -8.90
CA GLY A 113 -9.40 4.01 -10.35
C GLY A 113 -8.46 2.98 -11.00
N ASP A 114 -7.67 3.41 -12.00
CA ASP A 114 -6.70 2.54 -12.68
C ASP A 114 -5.30 2.55 -12.05
N VAL A 115 -5.07 3.33 -10.98
CA VAL A 115 -3.75 3.48 -10.36
C VAL A 115 -3.54 2.42 -9.30
N PRO A 116 -2.54 1.52 -9.45
CA PRO A 116 -2.27 0.47 -8.48
C PRO A 116 -1.79 1.05 -7.14
N LEU A 117 -2.19 0.40 -6.05
CA LEU A 117 -2.04 0.89 -4.69
C LEU A 117 -1.65 -0.23 -3.73
N LEU A 118 -0.69 0.08 -2.85
CA LEU A 118 -0.33 -0.72 -1.69
C LEU A 118 -0.71 0.06 -0.43
N LEU A 119 -1.67 -0.46 0.33
CA LEU A 119 -1.98 0.02 1.68
C LEU A 119 -1.10 -0.71 2.68
N VAL A 120 -0.46 0.02 3.58
CA VAL A 120 0.56 -0.52 4.50
C VAL A 120 0.27 -0.08 5.93
N LYS A 121 0.17 -1.06 6.84
CA LYS A 121 0.15 -0.83 8.30
C LYS A 121 1.35 -1.57 8.90
N PRO A 122 2.44 -0.86 9.27
CA PRO A 122 3.59 -1.46 9.93
C PRO A 122 3.16 -2.22 11.21
N GLN A 123 3.60 -3.46 11.35
CA GLN A 123 3.35 -4.27 12.55
C GLN A 123 4.54 -4.23 13.52
N SER A 124 5.42 -3.26 13.34
CA SER A 124 6.47 -2.86 14.29
C SER A 124 5.99 -1.67 15.12
N TYR A 125 6.63 -1.42 16.27
CA TYR A 125 6.34 -0.21 17.05
C TYR A 125 6.69 1.04 16.25
N MET A 126 6.02 2.16 16.58
CA MET A 126 6.14 3.45 15.90
C MET A 126 7.58 3.84 15.55
N ASN A 127 8.51 3.70 16.47
CA ASN A 127 9.92 4.06 16.28
C ASN A 127 10.67 3.21 15.24
N TYR A 128 10.06 2.11 14.78
CA TYR A 128 10.62 1.18 13.79
C TYR A 128 9.77 1.09 12.51
N SER A 129 8.89 2.06 12.29
CA SER A 129 7.98 2.06 11.13
C SER A 129 8.71 2.04 9.78
N GLY A 130 9.87 2.68 9.69
CA GLY A 130 10.70 2.70 8.49
C GLY A 130 11.31 1.35 8.15
N GLU A 131 11.53 0.45 9.15
CA GLU A 131 12.01 -0.92 8.90
C GLU A 131 11.02 -1.78 8.13
N ALA A 132 9.76 -1.40 8.17
CA ALA A 132 8.70 -2.03 7.41
C ALA A 132 8.53 -1.36 6.04
N ILE A 133 8.53 -0.02 5.99
CA ILE A 133 8.25 0.77 4.79
C ILE A 133 9.41 0.71 3.78
N GLY A 134 10.65 0.87 4.23
CA GLY A 134 11.83 0.89 3.34
C GLY A 134 11.96 -0.37 2.48
N PRO A 135 11.97 -1.58 3.06
CA PRO A 135 12.00 -2.82 2.28
C PRO A 135 10.84 -3.01 1.31
N LEU A 136 9.63 -2.55 1.67
CA LEU A 136 8.47 -2.60 0.77
C LEU A 136 8.64 -1.64 -0.41
N ALA A 137 9.08 -0.41 -0.15
CA ALA A 137 9.34 0.56 -1.21
C ALA A 137 10.40 0.05 -2.19
N ALA A 138 11.46 -0.59 -1.70
CA ALA A 138 12.50 -1.19 -2.52
C ALA A 138 11.99 -2.42 -3.30
N TYR A 139 11.25 -3.31 -2.66
CA TYR A 139 10.73 -4.53 -3.29
C TYR A 139 9.76 -4.23 -4.44
N TYR A 140 8.83 -3.28 -4.24
CA TYR A 140 7.85 -2.87 -5.25
C TYR A 140 8.37 -1.74 -6.15
N GLN A 141 9.64 -1.33 -6.00
CA GLN A 141 10.29 -0.27 -6.78
C GLN A 141 9.50 1.05 -6.79
N VAL A 142 8.90 1.39 -5.64
CA VAL A 142 8.06 2.58 -5.49
C VAL A 142 8.95 3.83 -5.39
N PRO A 143 8.84 4.81 -6.29
CA PRO A 143 9.61 6.04 -6.21
C PRO A 143 9.14 6.88 -5.01
N LEU A 144 10.05 7.64 -4.41
CA LEU A 144 9.78 8.46 -3.21
C LEU A 144 8.53 9.34 -3.35
N ARG A 145 8.30 9.92 -4.53
CA ARG A 145 7.12 10.77 -4.82
C ARG A 145 5.78 10.02 -4.77
N HIS A 146 5.79 8.69 -4.77
CA HIS A 146 4.62 7.81 -4.66
C HIS A 146 4.52 7.11 -3.30
N ILE A 147 5.34 7.49 -2.32
CA ILE A 147 5.25 7.00 -0.94
C ILE A 147 4.50 8.05 -0.12
N LEU A 148 3.24 7.80 0.21
CA LEU A 148 2.47 8.64 1.12
C LEU A 148 2.54 8.10 2.55
N VAL A 149 3.04 8.90 3.48
CA VAL A 149 3.09 8.56 4.91
C VAL A 149 2.02 9.34 5.66
N ILE A 150 1.17 8.64 6.41
CA ILE A 150 0.05 9.20 7.17
C ILE A 150 0.33 9.03 8.66
N TYR A 151 0.25 10.13 9.41
CA TYR A 151 0.63 10.14 10.83
C TYR A 151 -0.10 11.24 11.61
N ASP A 152 -0.07 11.15 12.93
CA ASP A 152 -0.60 12.14 13.86
C ASP A 152 0.33 13.35 13.98
N ASP A 153 -0.25 14.54 14.10
CA ASP A 153 0.49 15.80 14.25
C ASP A 153 -0.09 16.64 15.41
N MET A 154 0.70 16.79 16.48
CA MET A 154 0.33 17.61 17.64
C MET A 154 0.38 19.12 17.37
N SER A 155 1.04 19.55 16.29
CA SER A 155 1.13 20.97 15.92
C SER A 155 -0.13 21.50 15.24
N LEU A 156 -1.04 20.59 14.83
CA LEU A 156 -2.30 20.92 14.21
C LEU A 156 -3.46 20.75 15.19
N PRO A 157 -4.47 21.61 15.14
CA PRO A 157 -5.70 21.42 15.89
C PRO A 157 -6.35 20.07 15.60
N ASN A 158 -7.10 19.50 16.57
CA ASN A 158 -7.77 18.22 16.39
C ASN A 158 -8.68 18.21 15.13
N GLY A 159 -8.56 17.20 14.30
CA GLY A 159 -9.35 17.04 13.08
C GLY A 159 -8.94 17.95 11.91
N VAL A 160 -7.85 18.70 12.00
CA VAL A 160 -7.27 19.43 10.85
C VAL A 160 -6.32 18.54 10.08
N LEU A 161 -6.41 18.53 8.76
CA LEU A 161 -5.55 17.77 7.87
C LEU A 161 -4.56 18.69 7.16
N ARG A 162 -3.36 18.17 6.90
CA ARG A 162 -2.35 18.85 6.09
C ARG A 162 -1.64 17.86 5.18
N LEU A 163 -1.78 18.06 3.87
CA LEU A 163 -1.11 17.26 2.85
C LEU A 163 0.09 18.02 2.28
N GLN A 164 1.28 17.44 2.38
CA GLN A 164 2.53 18.08 1.96
C GLN A 164 3.31 17.17 1.02
N ARG A 165 3.97 17.75 0.02
CA ARG A 165 4.82 17.04 -0.94
C ARG A 165 6.11 16.53 -0.28
N LYS A 166 6.65 17.29 0.66
CA LYS A 166 7.90 17.02 1.38
C LYS A 166 7.93 17.76 2.73
N GLY A 167 8.83 17.37 3.62
CA GLY A 167 8.98 18.08 4.91
C GLY A 167 9.92 17.39 5.89
N GLY A 168 10.10 17.99 7.06
CA GLY A 168 10.84 17.42 8.18
C GLY A 168 10.03 16.37 8.96
N HIS A 169 10.62 15.77 9.97
CA HIS A 169 9.94 14.76 10.81
C HIS A 169 9.02 15.35 11.90
N GLY A 170 9.02 16.68 12.13
CA GLY A 170 8.13 17.32 13.08
C GLY A 170 8.21 16.80 14.52
N ARG A 171 9.34 16.24 14.95
CA ARG A 171 9.55 15.49 16.21
C ARG A 171 8.71 14.21 16.32
N HIS A 172 8.19 13.70 15.21
CA HIS A 172 7.47 12.42 15.18
C HIS A 172 8.45 11.28 14.92
N ASN A 173 8.67 10.40 15.91
CA ASN A 173 9.68 9.34 15.85
C ASN A 173 9.47 8.36 14.69
N GLY A 174 8.22 8.01 14.39
CA GLY A 174 7.90 7.13 13.26
C GLY A 174 8.31 7.74 11.92
N VAL A 175 8.02 9.03 11.69
CA VAL A 175 8.43 9.75 10.48
C VAL A 175 9.95 9.88 10.40
N GLN A 176 10.62 10.13 11.54
CA GLN A 176 12.08 10.17 11.60
C GLN A 176 12.68 8.84 11.14
N ASN A 177 12.21 7.72 11.68
CA ASN A 177 12.70 6.40 11.29
C ASN A 177 12.40 6.06 9.81
N VAL A 178 11.25 6.51 9.26
CA VAL A 178 10.97 6.39 7.82
C VAL A 178 12.01 7.16 6.99
N ILE A 179 12.33 8.41 7.36
CA ILE A 179 13.36 9.19 6.68
C ILE A 179 14.71 8.46 6.72
N GLU A 180 15.13 7.94 7.88
CA GLU A 180 16.37 7.19 8.05
C GLU A 180 16.43 5.96 7.13
N ARG A 181 15.34 5.23 6.97
CA ARG A 181 15.26 4.02 6.14
C ARG A 181 14.99 4.29 4.65
N LEU A 182 14.74 5.54 4.28
CA LEU A 182 14.68 6.03 2.91
C LEU A 182 15.92 6.87 2.58
N ASP A 183 17.11 6.44 3.05
CA ASP A 183 18.41 7.07 2.78
C ASP A 183 18.50 8.55 3.18
N GLY A 184 17.80 8.93 4.25
CA GLY A 184 17.73 10.31 4.73
C GLY A 184 16.85 11.24 3.88
N SER A 185 16.19 10.71 2.85
CA SER A 185 15.35 11.50 1.97
C SER A 185 14.10 12.02 2.69
N ARG A 186 13.75 13.27 2.39
CA ARG A 186 12.54 13.96 2.86
C ARG A 186 11.57 14.27 1.72
N GLU A 187 11.85 13.80 0.52
CA GLU A 187 11.14 14.11 -0.73
C GLU A 187 9.98 13.14 -1.00
N PHE A 188 9.20 12.82 0.03
CA PHE A 188 8.01 11.98 -0.08
C PHE A 188 6.76 12.67 0.48
N PRO A 189 5.60 12.45 -0.15
CA PRO A 189 4.29 12.90 0.33
C PRO A 189 3.97 12.49 1.75
N ARG A 190 3.30 13.38 2.47
CA ARG A 190 2.80 13.11 3.81
C ARG A 190 1.46 13.76 4.09
N LEU A 191 0.60 13.01 4.76
CA LEU A 191 -0.68 13.48 5.29
C LEU A 191 -0.58 13.53 6.81
N SER A 192 -0.51 14.74 7.37
CA SER A 192 -0.57 14.98 8.81
C SER A 192 -2.02 15.08 9.25
N ILE A 193 -2.38 14.37 10.32
CA ILE A 193 -3.70 14.41 10.95
C ILE A 193 -3.56 15.10 12.30
N GLY A 194 -4.17 16.25 12.45
CA GLY A 194 -4.13 17.01 13.69
C GLY A 194 -4.83 16.27 14.82
N ILE A 195 -4.13 16.13 15.94
CA ILE A 195 -4.63 15.52 17.17
C ILE A 195 -4.67 16.50 18.35
N GLY A 196 -4.29 17.77 18.11
CA GLY A 196 -4.14 18.78 19.15
C GLY A 196 -2.89 18.59 20.00
N SER A 197 -2.73 19.46 20.98
CA SER A 197 -1.61 19.47 21.92
C SER A 197 -2.03 18.94 23.29
N PRO A 198 -1.11 18.34 24.07
CA PRO A 198 -1.42 17.92 25.43
C PRO A 198 -1.82 19.12 26.29
N PRO A 199 -2.90 19.00 27.09
CA PRO A 199 -3.37 20.09 27.94
C PRO A 199 -2.45 20.32 29.15
N GLY A 200 -2.16 21.58 29.45
CA GLY A 200 -1.38 22.00 30.61
C GLY A 200 0.01 21.36 30.69
N LYS A 201 0.27 20.59 31.75
CA LYS A 201 1.56 19.89 31.99
C LYS A 201 1.50 18.38 31.71
N MET A 202 0.52 17.91 30.96
CA MET A 202 0.37 16.49 30.66
C MET A 202 1.60 15.98 29.91
N ASP A 203 2.08 14.78 30.26
CA ASP A 203 3.15 14.12 29.54
C ASP A 203 2.73 13.77 28.11
N THR A 204 3.57 14.09 27.14
CA THR A 204 3.30 13.90 25.71
C THR A 204 3.03 12.43 25.36
N ARG A 205 3.76 11.48 25.98
CA ARG A 205 3.56 10.06 25.72
C ARG A 205 2.23 9.58 26.24
N ALA A 206 1.84 10.06 27.44
CA ALA A 206 0.53 9.76 28.00
C ALA A 206 -0.59 10.30 27.09
N PHE A 207 -0.46 11.52 26.58
CA PHE A 207 -1.42 12.12 25.65
C PHE A 207 -1.57 11.32 24.35
N LEU A 208 -0.46 10.94 23.71
CA LEU A 208 -0.45 10.17 22.47
C LEU A 208 -1.12 8.80 22.62
N LEU A 209 -1.01 8.17 23.78
CA LEU A 209 -1.58 6.85 24.05
C LEU A 209 -3.02 6.90 24.58
N GLN A 210 -3.58 8.09 24.80
CA GLN A 210 -4.99 8.25 25.13
C GLN A 210 -5.88 8.12 23.90
N LYS A 211 -7.12 7.68 24.12
CA LYS A 211 -8.19 7.74 23.14
C LYS A 211 -8.71 9.18 23.01
N PHE A 212 -9.34 9.46 21.89
CA PHE A 212 -10.08 10.72 21.72
C PHE A 212 -11.31 10.78 22.63
N SER A 213 -11.67 11.98 23.12
CA SER A 213 -12.97 12.21 23.74
C SER A 213 -14.09 12.01 22.72
N SER A 214 -15.34 11.95 23.13
CA SER A 214 -16.51 11.83 22.24
C SER A 214 -16.56 12.97 21.22
N GLU A 215 -16.32 14.20 21.66
CA GLU A 215 -16.34 15.39 20.81
C GLU A 215 -15.17 15.40 19.82
N GLU A 216 -13.95 15.11 20.31
CA GLU A 216 -12.76 14.99 19.45
C GLU A 216 -12.93 13.88 18.43
N ARG A 217 -13.57 12.76 18.81
CA ARG A 217 -13.79 11.62 17.92
C ARG A 217 -14.66 12.01 16.71
N VAL A 218 -15.72 12.78 16.92
CA VAL A 218 -16.56 13.28 15.82
C VAL A 218 -15.73 14.11 14.83
N GLN A 219 -14.85 14.97 15.35
CA GLN A 219 -13.96 15.79 14.51
C GLN A 219 -12.96 14.92 13.72
N ILE A 220 -12.38 13.90 14.36
CA ILE A 220 -11.46 12.96 13.71
C ILE A 220 -12.17 12.10 12.67
N ASP A 221 -13.37 11.59 12.96
CA ASP A 221 -14.13 10.79 11.98
C ASP A 221 -14.45 11.61 10.72
N THR A 222 -14.85 12.87 10.90
CA THR A 222 -15.05 13.81 9.78
C THR A 222 -13.74 14.06 9.02
N ALA A 223 -12.61 14.21 9.74
CA ALA A 223 -11.31 14.41 9.12
C ALA A 223 -10.86 13.17 8.33
N LEU A 224 -11.11 11.96 8.84
CA LEU A 224 -10.77 10.72 8.14
C LEU A 224 -11.54 10.60 6.81
N GLU A 225 -12.84 10.95 6.75
CA GLU A 225 -13.58 10.99 5.48
C GLU A 225 -12.98 12.00 4.49
N GLN A 226 -12.72 13.23 4.95
CA GLN A 226 -12.06 14.24 4.11
C GLN A 226 -10.66 13.81 3.65
N GLY A 227 -9.97 13.04 4.48
CA GLY A 227 -8.67 12.46 4.17
C GLY A 227 -8.73 11.43 3.05
N VAL A 228 -9.78 10.60 2.98
CA VAL A 228 -10.00 9.66 1.86
C VAL A 228 -10.07 10.43 0.55
N ASP A 229 -10.89 11.49 0.48
CA ASP A 229 -11.03 12.31 -0.73
C ASP A 229 -9.72 13.00 -1.13
N ALA A 230 -8.96 13.49 -0.15
CA ALA A 230 -7.65 14.10 -0.39
C ALA A 230 -6.64 13.10 -0.95
N VAL A 231 -6.63 11.87 -0.43
CA VAL A 231 -5.76 10.78 -0.91
C VAL A 231 -6.17 10.35 -2.32
N ARG A 232 -7.47 10.20 -2.60
CA ARG A 232 -7.95 9.93 -3.97
C ARG A 232 -7.51 11.00 -4.95
N THR A 233 -7.68 12.27 -4.59
CA THR A 233 -7.24 13.41 -5.41
C THR A 233 -5.73 13.37 -5.65
N LEU A 234 -4.94 13.08 -4.60
CA LEU A 234 -3.49 12.97 -4.72
C LEU A 234 -3.06 11.84 -5.67
N VAL A 235 -3.66 10.66 -5.54
CA VAL A 235 -3.32 9.48 -6.34
C VAL A 235 -3.69 9.69 -7.81
N LEU A 236 -4.86 10.26 -8.09
CA LEU A 236 -5.37 10.44 -9.46
C LEU A 236 -4.81 11.66 -10.17
N MET A 237 -4.59 12.77 -9.46
CA MET A 237 -4.25 14.06 -10.05
C MET A 237 -2.87 14.60 -9.62
N GLY A 238 -2.19 13.91 -8.68
CA GLY A 238 -0.95 14.38 -8.09
C GLY A 238 -1.12 15.64 -7.24
N PHE A 239 -0.02 16.33 -6.95
CA PHE A 239 -0.04 17.63 -6.28
C PHE A 239 -0.47 18.72 -7.26
N SER A 240 -1.75 18.98 -7.30
CA SER A 240 -2.41 19.99 -8.12
C SER A 240 -2.91 21.15 -7.25
N GLY A 241 -3.45 22.20 -7.89
CA GLY A 241 -4.13 23.30 -7.20
C GLY A 241 -5.30 22.86 -6.32
N SER A 242 -5.86 21.66 -6.55
CA SER A 242 -6.90 21.08 -5.68
C SER A 242 -6.36 20.77 -4.28
N ILE A 243 -5.12 20.26 -4.18
CA ILE A 243 -4.46 20.00 -2.89
C ILE A 243 -4.13 21.31 -2.15
N GLU A 244 -3.73 22.34 -2.87
CA GLU A 244 -3.49 23.66 -2.26
C GLU A 244 -4.77 24.25 -1.69
N ARG A 245 -5.89 24.15 -2.42
CA ARG A 245 -7.23 24.55 -1.94
C ARG A 245 -7.65 23.72 -0.73
N PHE A 246 -7.46 22.42 -0.78
CA PHE A 246 -7.73 21.53 0.36
C PHE A 246 -6.97 22.01 1.62
N ASN A 247 -5.66 22.22 1.54
CA ASN A 247 -4.87 22.70 2.66
C ASN A 247 -5.34 24.08 3.16
N LEU A 248 -5.75 24.96 2.27
CA LEU A 248 -6.28 26.28 2.61
C LEU A 248 -7.59 26.16 3.40
N VAL A 249 -8.53 25.34 2.93
CA VAL A 249 -9.80 25.06 3.62
C VAL A 249 -9.54 24.47 5.00
N GLN A 250 -8.62 23.51 5.10
CA GLN A 250 -8.25 22.89 6.37
C GLN A 250 -7.64 23.90 7.36
N LYS A 251 -6.81 24.83 6.87
CA LYS A 251 -6.19 25.89 7.71
C LYS A 251 -7.24 26.76 8.41
N TYR A 252 -8.35 27.05 7.74
CA TYR A 252 -9.41 27.90 8.26
C TYR A 252 -10.60 27.12 8.86
N LYS A 253 -10.51 25.79 8.96
CA LYS A 253 -11.61 24.90 9.39
C LYS A 253 -12.27 25.30 10.73
N PHE A 254 -11.50 25.87 11.65
CA PHE A 254 -11.96 26.26 12.98
C PHE A 254 -11.80 27.77 13.24
N HIS A 255 -11.47 28.57 12.23
CA HIS A 255 -11.55 30.01 12.35
C HIS A 255 -12.98 30.43 12.08
N SER A 256 -13.71 30.81 13.13
CA SER A 256 -14.98 31.55 12.98
C SER A 256 -14.66 32.87 12.30
N VAL A 257 -15.32 33.13 11.17
CA VAL A 257 -15.33 34.43 10.51
C VAL A 257 -16.20 35.38 11.33
#